data_ae09bbe99eea645ea382e344aa4829c6
#
_entry.id   ae09bbe99eea645ea382e344aa4829c6
#
_cell.length_a   1.000
_cell.length_b   1.000
_cell.length_c   1.000
_cell.angle_alpha   90.00
_cell.angle_beta   90.00
_cell.angle_gamma   90.00
#
_symmetry.space_group_name_H-M   'P 1'
#
loop_
_entity.id
_entity.type
_entity.pdbx_description
1 polymer ?
#
loop_
_entity_poly.entity_id
_entity_poly.type
_entity_poly.pdbx_seq_one_letter_code
_entity_poly.pdbx_strand_id
1 'polypeptide(L)'
;MKYINRFIFYFFLLIFLYFPGRSQDSGVVIDEIIGRVDDYIVLRSELESTYLDILSRGERISGNTKCAVLKDLITSKLLVAKAEIDSVIVEDGQVDQELNSRMALLINQIGSEEDIERYYNKTIAEFKKELFDDIKEQLVVRKMRQEIL
;
A
#
# COMPACT_ATOMS: atom_id res chain seq x y z
N MET A 1 38.79 -51.21 -20.92
CA MET A 1 38.40 -49.78 -21.00
C MET A 1 36.90 -49.53 -21.19
N LYS A 2 36.11 -50.31 -21.88
CA LYS A 2 34.67 -50.07 -22.10
C LYS A 2 33.78 -50.16 -20.84
N TYR A 3 34.12 -50.95 -19.86
CA TYR A 3 33.34 -51.16 -18.64
C TYR A 3 33.53 -50.03 -17.62
N ILE A 4 34.68 -49.36 -17.58
CA ILE A 4 35.00 -48.25 -16.69
C ILE A 4 34.16 -47.02 -17.07
N ASN A 5 34.01 -46.72 -18.34
CA ASN A 5 33.18 -45.60 -18.81
C ASN A 5 31.69 -45.81 -18.48
N ARG A 6 31.19 -47.07 -18.51
CA ARG A 6 29.79 -47.35 -18.14
C ARG A 6 29.57 -47.20 -16.66
N PHE A 7 30.56 -47.60 -15.84
CA PHE A 7 30.50 -47.47 -14.37
C PHE A 7 30.52 -45.99 -13.93
N ILE A 8 31.37 -45.19 -14.54
CA ILE A 8 31.43 -43.73 -14.31
C ILE A 8 30.12 -43.04 -14.73
N PHE A 9 29.52 -43.48 -15.82
CA PHE A 9 28.23 -42.93 -16.28
C PHE A 9 27.07 -43.20 -15.30
N TYR A 10 26.97 -44.42 -14.77
CA TYR A 10 25.95 -44.77 -13.76
C TYR A 10 26.21 -44.09 -12.42
N PHE A 11 27.47 -43.90 -12.05
CA PHE A 11 27.83 -43.17 -10.83
C PHE A 11 27.45 -41.69 -10.91
N PHE A 12 27.66 -41.05 -12.07
CA PHE A 12 27.20 -39.65 -12.32
C PHE A 12 25.68 -39.55 -12.36
N LEU A 13 25.00 -40.54 -12.93
CA LEU A 13 23.53 -40.59 -12.95
C LEU A 13 22.94 -40.70 -11.55
N LEU A 14 23.58 -41.48 -10.66
CA LEU A 14 23.19 -41.64 -9.25
C LEU A 14 23.37 -40.34 -8.45
N ILE A 15 24.45 -39.58 -8.71
CA ILE A 15 24.67 -38.27 -8.07
C ILE A 15 23.63 -37.27 -8.47
N PHE A 16 23.15 -37.29 -9.71
CA PHE A 16 22.08 -36.37 -10.19
C PHE A 16 20.71 -36.62 -9.53
N LEU A 17 20.43 -37.83 -9.08
CA LEU A 17 19.21 -38.20 -8.34
C LEU A 17 19.21 -37.73 -6.87
N TYR A 18 20.35 -37.34 -6.33
CA TYR A 18 20.48 -36.83 -4.95
C TYR A 18 20.42 -35.30 -4.83
N PHE A 19 20.24 -34.55 -5.94
CA PHE A 19 19.94 -33.13 -5.83
C PHE A 19 18.45 -32.96 -5.49
N PRO A 20 18.08 -32.79 -4.19
CA PRO A 20 16.73 -32.37 -3.86
C PRO A 20 16.54 -30.99 -4.47
N GLY A 21 15.70 -30.90 -5.48
CA GLY A 21 15.21 -29.62 -5.98
C GLY A 21 14.55 -28.88 -4.81
N ARG A 22 15.29 -27.99 -4.17
CA ARG A 22 14.69 -27.01 -3.26
C ARG A 22 13.88 -26.07 -4.13
N SER A 23 12.60 -26.41 -4.34
CA SER A 23 11.60 -25.42 -4.66
C SER A 23 11.53 -24.47 -3.45
N GLN A 24 12.27 -23.37 -3.51
CA GLN A 24 12.02 -22.24 -2.63
C GLN A 24 10.71 -21.62 -3.12
N ASP A 25 9.62 -22.07 -2.54
CA ASP A 25 8.36 -21.34 -2.58
C ASP A 25 8.57 -20.11 -1.67
N SER A 26 9.30 -19.12 -2.20
CA SER A 26 9.33 -17.78 -1.62
C SER A 26 8.00 -17.15 -1.99
N GLY A 27 6.96 -17.45 -1.23
CA GLY A 27 5.71 -16.73 -1.27
C GLY A 27 6.05 -15.25 -1.18
N VAL A 28 5.78 -14.51 -2.26
CA VAL A 28 5.93 -13.05 -2.25
C VAL A 28 4.87 -12.54 -1.27
N VAL A 29 5.31 -12.10 -0.10
CA VAL A 29 4.43 -11.38 0.82
C VAL A 29 4.07 -10.08 0.11
N ILE A 30 2.84 -10.00 -0.42
CA ILE A 30 2.36 -8.85 -1.17
C ILE A 30 2.24 -7.65 -0.22
N ASP A 31 1.71 -7.87 0.99
CA ASP A 31 1.66 -6.89 2.08
C ASP A 31 1.33 -7.59 3.41
N GLU A 32 1.50 -6.90 4.53
CA GLU A 32 1.22 -7.45 5.86
C GLU A 32 0.15 -6.61 6.56
N ILE A 33 -0.89 -7.29 7.04
CA ILE A 33 -1.92 -6.66 7.88
C ILE A 33 -1.34 -6.47 9.28
N ILE A 34 -1.13 -5.22 9.70
CA ILE A 34 -0.58 -4.86 11.02
C ILE A 34 -1.64 -4.36 12.00
N GLY A 35 -2.85 -4.09 11.51
CA GLY A 35 -3.99 -3.68 12.32
C GLY A 35 -5.31 -3.99 11.64
N ARG A 36 -6.37 -4.16 12.44
CA ARG A 36 -7.73 -4.32 11.95
C ARG A 36 -8.71 -3.60 12.88
N VAL A 37 -9.64 -2.88 12.27
CA VAL A 37 -10.75 -2.21 12.95
C VAL A 37 -12.02 -2.56 12.19
N ASP A 38 -12.84 -3.44 12.76
CA ASP A 38 -14.01 -4.00 12.10
C ASP A 38 -13.65 -4.62 10.74
N ASP A 39 -14.22 -4.16 9.64
CA ASP A 39 -13.90 -4.61 8.28
C ASP A 39 -12.70 -3.86 7.64
N TYR A 40 -12.19 -2.83 8.32
CA TYR A 40 -11.05 -2.04 7.85
C TYR A 40 -9.72 -2.61 8.31
N ILE A 41 -8.74 -2.66 7.41
CA ILE A 41 -7.39 -3.15 7.69
C ILE A 41 -6.38 -2.00 7.60
N VAL A 42 -5.30 -2.13 8.36
CA VAL A 42 -4.11 -1.28 8.25
C VAL A 42 -2.97 -2.14 7.75
N LEU A 43 -2.36 -1.73 6.66
CA LEU A 43 -1.28 -2.44 6.01
C LEU A 43 0.10 -1.91 6.46
N ARG A 44 1.10 -2.78 6.41
CA ARG A 44 2.49 -2.37 6.69
C ARG A 44 2.97 -1.32 5.69
N SER A 45 2.65 -1.50 4.41
CA SER A 45 2.99 -0.53 3.36
C SER A 45 2.41 0.86 3.64
N GLU A 46 1.18 0.94 4.15
CA GLU A 46 0.52 2.19 4.53
C GLU A 46 1.28 2.90 5.67
N LEU A 47 1.70 2.15 6.70
CA LEU A 47 2.53 2.67 7.78
C LEU A 47 3.88 3.18 7.27
N GLU A 48 4.58 2.37 6.45
CA GLU A 48 5.91 2.75 5.97
C GLU A 48 5.85 3.93 5.00
N SER A 49 4.87 3.99 4.09
CA SER A 49 4.70 5.11 3.17
C SER A 49 4.38 6.42 3.91
N THR A 50 3.48 6.38 4.89
CA THR A 50 3.16 7.55 5.73
C THR A 50 4.38 8.01 6.53
N TYR A 51 5.15 7.07 7.08
CA TYR A 51 6.38 7.40 7.80
C TYR A 51 7.44 8.04 6.88
N LEU A 52 7.61 7.53 5.64
CA LEU A 52 8.52 8.09 4.66
C LEU A 52 8.09 9.49 4.19
N ASP A 53 6.79 9.74 4.07
CA ASP A 53 6.25 11.05 3.74
C ASP A 53 6.59 12.10 4.82
N ILE A 54 6.43 11.75 6.12
CA ILE A 54 6.85 12.59 7.26
C ILE A 54 8.36 12.90 7.17
N LEU A 55 9.18 11.88 6.85
CA LEU A 55 10.61 12.05 6.65
C LEU A 55 10.93 13.04 5.53
N SER A 56 10.25 12.90 4.39
CA SER A 56 10.48 13.73 3.20
C SER A 56 10.16 15.21 3.43
N ARG A 57 9.24 15.51 4.34
CA ARG A 57 8.86 16.88 4.75
C ARG A 57 9.85 17.51 5.74
N GLY A 58 10.87 16.77 6.17
CA GLY A 58 11.88 17.27 7.13
C GLY A 58 11.34 17.42 8.55
N GLU A 59 10.25 16.75 8.90
CA GLU A 59 9.70 16.75 10.25
C GLU A 59 10.65 16.04 11.23
N ARG A 60 10.69 16.50 12.47
CA ARG A 60 11.54 15.88 13.49
C ARG A 60 11.02 14.49 13.86
N ILE A 61 11.87 13.50 13.68
CA ILE A 61 11.54 12.11 14.00
C ILE A 61 12.02 11.80 15.42
N SER A 62 11.14 11.18 16.20
CA SER A 62 11.46 10.55 17.47
C SER A 62 11.38 9.04 17.34
N GLY A 63 11.96 8.30 18.31
CA GLY A 63 11.84 6.83 18.33
C GLY A 63 10.39 6.30 18.35
N ASN A 64 9.41 7.16 18.70
CA ASN A 64 8.00 6.81 18.77
C ASN A 64 7.18 7.22 17.52
N THR A 65 7.81 7.80 16.49
CA THR A 65 7.07 8.35 15.32
C THR A 65 6.26 7.26 14.60
N LYS A 66 6.82 6.06 14.37
CA LYS A 66 6.05 4.95 13.77
C LYS A 66 4.86 4.52 14.61
N CYS A 67 5.00 4.51 15.94
CA CYS A 67 3.88 4.19 16.83
C CYS A 67 2.79 5.27 16.78
N ALA A 68 3.16 6.53 16.65
CA ALA A 68 2.21 7.63 16.48
C ALA A 68 1.46 7.50 15.14
N VAL A 69 2.17 7.26 14.05
CA VAL A 69 1.58 7.01 12.72
C VAL A 69 0.62 5.82 12.77
N LEU A 70 1.01 4.70 13.36
CA LEU A 70 0.13 3.53 13.49
C LEU A 70 -1.14 3.85 14.28
N LYS A 71 -1.00 4.60 15.38
CA LYS A 71 -2.15 5.05 16.16
C LYS A 71 -3.09 5.93 15.34
N ASP A 72 -2.55 6.84 14.54
CA ASP A 72 -3.35 7.73 13.69
C ASP A 72 -4.06 6.95 12.58
N LEU A 73 -3.41 5.96 11.95
CA LEU A 73 -4.02 5.07 10.97
C LEU A 73 -5.18 4.27 11.59
N ILE A 74 -4.96 3.63 12.75
CA ILE A 74 -6.02 2.90 13.47
C ILE A 74 -7.17 3.83 13.84
N THR A 75 -6.87 5.04 14.33
CA THR A 75 -7.89 6.04 14.68
C THR A 75 -8.70 6.47 13.46
N SER A 76 -8.06 6.64 12.30
CA SER A 76 -8.75 6.95 11.05
C SER A 76 -9.72 5.84 10.64
N LYS A 77 -9.28 4.57 10.67
CA LYS A 77 -10.16 3.42 10.38
C LYS A 77 -11.33 3.31 11.37
N LEU A 78 -11.07 3.62 12.66
CA LEU A 78 -12.14 3.66 13.67
C LEU A 78 -13.18 4.75 13.37
N LEU A 79 -12.73 5.92 12.93
CA LEU A 79 -13.63 7.02 12.55
C LEU A 79 -14.45 6.68 11.30
N VAL A 80 -13.87 5.99 10.32
CA VAL A 80 -14.59 5.51 9.14
C VAL A 80 -15.67 4.50 9.53
N ALA A 81 -15.32 3.49 10.32
CA ALA A 81 -16.29 2.50 10.82
C ALA A 81 -17.42 3.18 11.64
N LYS A 82 -17.07 4.17 12.47
CA LYS A 82 -18.06 4.93 13.23
C LYS A 82 -18.97 5.78 12.33
N ALA A 83 -18.43 6.38 11.27
CA ALA A 83 -19.19 7.15 10.30
C ALA A 83 -20.29 6.32 9.62
N GLU A 84 -20.02 5.05 9.31
CA GLU A 84 -21.03 4.14 8.76
C GLU A 84 -22.17 3.91 9.74
N ILE A 85 -21.86 3.66 11.02
CA ILE A 85 -22.86 3.47 12.07
C ILE A 85 -23.70 4.72 12.24
N ASP A 86 -23.11 5.89 12.22
CA ASP A 86 -23.78 7.18 12.44
C ASP A 86 -24.38 7.74 11.14
N SER A 87 -24.27 7.03 10.01
CA SER A 87 -24.75 7.44 8.69
C SER A 87 -24.20 8.81 8.24
N VAL A 88 -22.94 9.08 8.58
CA VAL A 88 -22.22 10.27 8.14
C VAL A 88 -21.79 10.11 6.70
N ILE A 89 -22.41 10.87 5.78
CA ILE A 89 -22.19 10.76 4.34
C ILE A 89 -21.38 11.95 3.85
N VAL A 90 -20.42 11.70 2.96
CA VAL A 90 -19.73 12.69 2.15
C VAL A 90 -20.26 12.59 0.73
N GLU A 91 -20.71 13.69 0.19
CA GLU A 91 -21.25 13.78 -1.17
C GLU A 91 -20.12 13.62 -2.21
N ASP A 92 -20.34 12.82 -3.26
CA ASP A 92 -19.33 12.59 -4.30
C ASP A 92 -18.88 13.91 -4.97
N GLY A 93 -19.76 14.90 -5.08
CA GLY A 93 -19.40 16.23 -5.59
C GLY A 93 -18.34 16.97 -4.76
N GLN A 94 -18.29 16.73 -3.42
CA GLN A 94 -17.22 17.28 -2.57
C GLN A 94 -15.90 16.56 -2.84
N VAL A 95 -15.97 15.24 -3.06
CA VAL A 95 -14.80 14.42 -3.41
C VAL A 95 -14.24 14.86 -4.76
N ASP A 96 -15.10 15.01 -5.76
CA ASP A 96 -14.70 15.47 -7.11
C ASP A 96 -14.04 16.85 -7.09
N GLN A 97 -14.55 17.77 -6.28
CA GLN A 97 -13.95 19.11 -6.16
C GLN A 97 -12.52 19.02 -5.58
N GLU A 98 -12.34 18.22 -4.54
CA GLU A 98 -11.02 18.00 -3.92
C GLU A 98 -10.09 17.25 -4.87
N LEU A 99 -10.59 16.22 -5.57
CA LEU A 99 -9.86 15.47 -6.59
C LEU A 99 -9.32 16.38 -7.68
N ASN A 100 -10.20 17.24 -8.26
CA ASN A 100 -9.80 18.17 -9.29
C ASN A 100 -8.72 19.15 -8.81
N SER A 101 -8.84 19.62 -7.57
CA SER A 101 -7.83 20.50 -6.96
C SER A 101 -6.48 19.80 -6.80
N ARG A 102 -6.47 18.55 -6.33
CA ARG A 102 -5.22 17.75 -6.19
C ARG A 102 -4.61 17.39 -7.54
N MET A 103 -5.46 17.03 -8.52
CA MET A 103 -4.98 16.75 -9.88
C MET A 103 -4.32 17.98 -10.51
N ALA A 104 -4.91 19.17 -10.34
CA ALA A 104 -4.31 20.41 -10.82
C ALA A 104 -2.93 20.68 -10.19
N LEU A 105 -2.78 20.42 -8.88
CA LEU A 105 -1.49 20.54 -8.20
C LEU A 105 -0.46 19.52 -8.71
N LEU A 106 -0.86 18.27 -8.90
CA LEU A 106 0.02 17.21 -9.43
C LEU A 106 0.48 17.52 -10.86
N ILE A 107 -0.43 17.98 -11.73
CA ILE A 107 -0.09 18.39 -13.10
C ILE A 107 0.91 19.54 -13.08
N ASN A 108 0.73 20.52 -12.18
CA ASN A 108 1.68 21.63 -12.04
C ASN A 108 3.07 21.18 -11.55
N GLN A 109 3.15 20.11 -10.77
CA GLN A 109 4.41 19.61 -10.22
C GLN A 109 5.11 18.61 -11.15
N ILE A 110 4.37 17.74 -11.81
CA ILE A 110 4.88 16.62 -12.60
C ILE A 110 4.91 16.97 -14.09
N GLY A 111 3.93 17.75 -14.58
CA GLY A 111 3.82 18.21 -15.96
C GLY A 111 2.47 17.93 -16.58
N SER A 112 2.21 16.71 -17.03
CA SER A 112 0.97 16.35 -17.72
C SER A 112 0.32 15.09 -17.11
N GLU A 113 -0.88 14.75 -17.56
CA GLU A 113 -1.53 13.50 -17.16
C GLU A 113 -0.71 12.29 -17.65
N GLU A 114 -0.10 12.36 -18.84
CA GLU A 114 0.77 11.31 -19.38
C GLU A 114 2.06 11.16 -18.54
N ASP A 115 2.59 12.24 -17.98
CA ASP A 115 3.73 12.18 -17.08
C ASP A 115 3.35 11.54 -15.73
N ILE A 116 2.14 11.78 -15.24
CA ILE A 116 1.58 11.13 -14.06
C ILE A 116 1.43 9.63 -14.30
N GLU A 117 0.84 9.21 -15.44
CA GLU A 117 0.72 7.79 -15.81
C GLU A 117 2.07 7.10 -15.82
N ARG A 118 3.08 7.75 -16.40
CA ARG A 118 4.45 7.21 -16.49
C ARG A 118 5.12 7.13 -15.12
N TYR A 119 4.92 8.13 -14.29
CA TYR A 119 5.52 8.19 -12.96
C TYR A 119 4.94 7.13 -12.01
N TYR A 120 3.60 6.97 -12.02
CA TYR A 120 2.91 6.03 -11.16
C TYR A 120 2.72 4.63 -11.79
N ASN A 121 3.06 4.45 -13.07
CA ASN A 121 2.88 3.21 -13.83
C ASN A 121 1.43 2.69 -13.80
N LYS A 122 0.47 3.60 -13.93
CA LYS A 122 -0.97 3.37 -13.91
C LYS A 122 -1.65 4.26 -14.94
N THR A 123 -2.80 3.84 -15.46
CA THR A 123 -3.61 4.73 -16.28
C THR A 123 -4.15 5.88 -15.45
N ILE A 124 -4.39 7.04 -16.08
CA ILE A 124 -4.94 8.20 -15.38
C ILE A 124 -6.32 7.91 -14.76
N ALA A 125 -7.09 7.02 -15.39
CA ALA A 125 -8.39 6.60 -14.89
C ALA A 125 -8.27 5.79 -13.58
N GLU A 126 -7.33 4.85 -13.54
CA GLU A 126 -7.04 4.05 -12.34
C GLU A 126 -6.49 4.94 -11.24
N PHE A 127 -5.55 5.83 -11.56
CA PHE A 127 -4.98 6.78 -10.62
C PHE A 127 -6.04 7.70 -10.00
N LYS A 128 -6.91 8.29 -10.83
CA LYS A 128 -8.01 9.16 -10.37
C LYS A 128 -9.00 8.39 -9.50
N LYS A 129 -9.29 7.13 -9.82
CA LYS A 129 -10.19 6.30 -9.02
C LYS A 129 -9.62 6.02 -7.63
N GLU A 130 -8.36 5.59 -7.54
CA GLU A 130 -7.69 5.38 -6.26
C GLU A 130 -7.64 6.66 -5.43
N LEU A 131 -7.26 7.77 -6.05
CA LEU A 131 -7.21 9.07 -5.39
C LEU A 131 -8.59 9.54 -4.91
N PHE A 132 -9.66 9.23 -5.66
CA PHE A 132 -11.04 9.51 -5.26
C PHE A 132 -11.42 8.74 -3.99
N ASP A 133 -11.12 7.45 -3.93
CA ASP A 133 -11.43 6.61 -2.79
C ASP A 133 -10.66 7.07 -1.54
N ASP A 134 -9.39 7.41 -1.67
CA ASP A 134 -8.56 7.97 -0.59
C ASP A 134 -9.09 9.33 -0.09
N ILE A 135 -9.47 10.21 -1.00
CA ILE A 135 -10.04 11.52 -0.65
C ILE A 135 -11.36 11.34 0.08
N LYS A 136 -12.21 10.43 -0.38
CA LYS A 136 -13.50 10.14 0.25
C LYS A 136 -13.31 9.71 1.70
N GLU A 137 -12.40 8.77 1.94
CA GLU A 137 -12.05 8.32 3.30
C GLU A 137 -11.55 9.49 4.17
N GLN A 138 -10.64 10.31 3.64
CA GLN A 138 -10.11 11.48 4.37
C GLN A 138 -11.19 12.50 4.71
N LEU A 139 -12.15 12.75 3.81
CA LEU A 139 -13.26 13.65 4.06
C LEU A 139 -14.23 13.11 5.12
N VAL A 140 -14.51 11.80 5.10
CA VAL A 140 -15.31 11.12 6.13
C VAL A 140 -14.65 11.26 7.50
N VAL A 141 -13.35 10.96 7.60
CA VAL A 141 -12.60 11.11 8.86
C VAL A 141 -12.62 12.54 9.36
N ARG A 142 -12.44 13.52 8.45
CA ARG A 142 -12.50 14.95 8.80
C ARG A 142 -13.88 15.35 9.33
N LYS A 143 -14.94 14.92 8.67
CA LYS A 143 -16.32 15.19 9.07
C LYS A 143 -16.64 14.58 10.44
N MET A 144 -16.26 13.31 10.66
CA MET A 144 -16.43 12.65 11.94
C MET A 144 -15.69 13.34 13.07
N ARG A 145 -14.46 13.79 12.84
CA ARG A 145 -13.72 14.57 13.84
C ARG A 145 -14.43 15.86 14.23
N GLN A 146 -15.08 16.54 13.29
CA GLN A 146 -15.84 17.77 13.55
C GLN A 146 -17.14 17.52 14.32
N GLU A 147 -17.76 16.34 14.16
CA GLU A 147 -18.98 15.96 14.88
C GLU A 147 -18.71 15.50 16.32
N ILE A 148 -17.52 15.01 16.62
CA ILE A 148 -17.15 14.49 17.95
C ILE A 148 -16.52 15.58 18.83
N LEU A 149 -15.91 16.62 18.25
CA LEU A 149 -15.21 17.73 18.95
C LEU A 149 -16.10 18.95 19.11
#